data_378803584e2ee4fc5327c5bfdf9ea584
#
_entry.id   378803584e2ee4fc5327c5bfdf9ea584
#
_cell.length_a   1.000
_cell.length_b   1.000
_cell.length_c   1.000
_cell.angle_alpha   90.00
_cell.angle_beta   90.00
_cell.angle_gamma   90.00
#
_symmetry.space_group_name_H-M   'P 1'
#
loop_
_entity.id
_entity.type
_entity.pdbx_description
1 polymer ?
#
loop_
_entity_poly.entity_id
_entity_poly.type
_entity_poly.pdbx_seq_one_letter_code
_entity_poly.pdbx_strand_id
1 'polypeptide(L)'
;MERHHQNFRFQEKTMALTALALNATLKSSGGEPSSTDRMLGLIDAAMKPMGVTTTILRLADYNIKPGVSSDEGEGDDWPKIRQMILDADILIMGTPIWMGQPSSVSKRALERMDAFLSETDEQGRMVSYGRVAAVAVVGNEDGAHHVSAEFYQALSDVGFTIPANAVAYWVGAAMQSTNFADLERIPEKVTSTVAMLARNTVHLATLLKANQYPGEA
;
A
#
# COMPACT_ATOMS: atom_id res chain seq x y z
N MET A 1 -48.80 15.11 15.71
CA MET A 1 -48.22 13.95 15.03
C MET A 1 -46.69 14.16 15.00
N GLU A 2 -46.04 13.85 16.13
CA GLU A 2 -44.59 14.03 16.33
C GLU A 2 -43.85 12.87 15.72
N ARG A 3 -42.98 13.16 14.75
CA ARG A 3 -42.07 12.16 14.18
C ARG A 3 -40.86 12.05 15.07
N HIS A 4 -40.73 10.95 15.79
CA HIS A 4 -39.51 10.56 16.49
C HIS A 4 -38.44 10.24 15.46
N HIS A 5 -37.46 11.12 15.30
CA HIS A 5 -36.21 10.81 14.66
C HIS A 5 -35.37 10.01 15.64
N GLN A 6 -35.38 8.69 15.50
CA GLN A 6 -34.39 7.85 16.15
C GLN A 6 -33.03 8.10 15.48
N ASN A 7 -32.17 8.86 16.16
CA ASN A 7 -30.75 8.97 15.82
C ASN A 7 -30.09 7.62 16.16
N PHE A 8 -29.97 6.73 15.18
CA PHE A 8 -29.08 5.59 15.28
C PHE A 8 -27.63 6.13 15.26
N ARG A 9 -27.07 6.43 16.41
CA ARG A 9 -25.62 6.51 16.60
C ARG A 9 -25.08 5.07 16.55
N PHE A 10 -24.59 4.65 15.40
CA PHE A 10 -23.64 3.54 15.36
C PHE A 10 -22.44 3.97 16.20
N GLN A 11 -22.29 3.43 17.40
CA GLN A 11 -20.99 3.40 18.06
C GLN A 11 -20.14 2.42 17.23
N GLU A 12 -19.40 2.94 16.24
CA GLU A 12 -18.33 2.20 15.58
C GLU A 12 -17.33 1.79 16.68
N LYS A 13 -17.40 0.54 17.07
CA LYS A 13 -16.31 -0.09 17.79
C LYS A 13 -15.15 -0.10 16.83
N THR A 14 -14.25 0.88 16.95
CA THR A 14 -13.08 1.02 16.06
C THR A 14 -12.29 -0.27 16.16
N MET A 15 -12.41 -1.16 15.17
CA MET A 15 -11.60 -2.36 15.09
C MET A 15 -10.18 -1.89 14.79
N ALA A 16 -9.21 -2.29 15.60
CA ALA A 16 -7.82 -2.02 15.35
C ALA A 16 -7.42 -2.63 14.00
N LEU A 17 -6.90 -1.79 13.11
CA LEU A 17 -6.39 -2.19 11.81
C LEU A 17 -4.87 -2.18 11.80
N THR A 18 -4.29 -3.06 11.00
CA THR A 18 -2.86 -3.11 10.75
C THR A 18 -2.55 -2.77 9.30
N ALA A 19 -1.46 -2.04 9.07
CA ALA A 19 -0.97 -1.73 7.74
C ALA A 19 0.49 -2.15 7.60
N LEU A 20 0.83 -2.71 6.45
CA LEU A 20 2.20 -2.91 6.01
C LEU A 20 2.48 -1.97 4.84
N ALA A 21 3.47 -1.10 4.99
CA ALA A 21 3.93 -0.21 3.93
C ALA A 21 5.28 -0.72 3.39
N LEU A 22 5.31 -1.14 2.14
CA LEU A 22 6.51 -1.62 1.46
C LEU A 22 7.17 -0.46 0.72
N ASN A 23 8.34 -0.04 1.18
CA ASN A 23 9.14 0.98 0.53
C ASN A 23 10.06 0.31 -0.50
N ALA A 24 9.76 0.51 -1.77
CA ALA A 24 10.53 -0.02 -2.89
C ALA A 24 11.57 0.98 -3.45
N THR A 25 12.12 1.85 -2.61
CA THR A 25 13.32 2.62 -2.96
C THR A 25 14.48 1.67 -3.27
N LEU A 26 15.38 2.11 -4.16
CA LEU A 26 16.62 1.36 -4.46
C LEU A 26 17.70 1.53 -3.37
N LYS A 27 17.47 2.39 -2.38
CA LYS A 27 18.41 2.72 -1.29
C LYS A 27 18.15 1.82 -0.10
N SER A 28 19.19 1.19 0.46
CA SER A 28 19.11 0.46 1.73
C SER A 28 18.95 1.41 2.93
N SER A 29 18.50 0.88 4.06
CA SER A 29 18.43 1.62 5.33
C SER A 29 19.80 2.06 5.81
N GLY A 30 19.86 3.18 6.56
CA GLY A 30 21.12 3.75 7.04
C GLY A 30 21.89 4.58 6.02
N GLY A 31 21.41 4.66 4.76
CA GLY A 31 21.96 5.52 3.73
C GLY A 31 21.23 6.87 3.64
N GLU A 32 21.21 7.44 2.43
CA GLU A 32 20.56 8.71 2.17
C GLU A 32 19.03 8.68 2.41
N PRO A 33 18.41 9.83 2.72
CA PRO A 33 16.97 9.95 2.86
C PRO A 33 16.21 9.43 1.63
N SER A 34 15.10 8.77 1.85
CA SER A 34 14.22 8.28 0.77
C SER A 34 12.96 9.15 0.67
N SER A 35 12.70 9.68 -0.52
CA SER A 35 11.45 10.38 -0.81
C SER A 35 10.23 9.48 -0.60
N THR A 36 10.37 8.20 -0.89
CA THR A 36 9.32 7.20 -0.65
C THR A 36 9.04 7.02 0.84
N ASP A 37 10.08 6.97 1.70
CA ASP A 37 9.88 6.93 3.16
C ASP A 37 9.08 8.12 3.66
N ARG A 38 9.40 9.31 3.15
CA ARG A 38 8.70 10.54 3.54
C ARG A 38 7.21 10.50 3.15
N MET A 39 6.89 10.00 1.96
CA MET A 39 5.50 9.85 1.52
C MET A 39 4.75 8.79 2.36
N LEU A 40 5.37 7.65 2.61
CA LEU A 40 4.81 6.61 3.47
C LEU A 40 4.60 7.09 4.90
N GLY A 41 5.54 7.89 5.44
CA GLY A 41 5.40 8.51 6.75
C GLY A 41 4.22 9.51 6.85
N LEU A 42 3.91 10.23 5.75
CA LEU A 42 2.72 11.10 5.70
C LEU A 42 1.43 10.27 5.71
N ILE A 43 1.41 9.13 5.01
CA ILE A 43 0.25 8.23 4.98
C ILE A 43 0.05 7.59 6.37
N ASP A 44 1.12 7.10 7.00
CA ASP A 44 1.07 6.58 8.37
C ASP A 44 0.51 7.62 9.34
N ALA A 45 1.06 8.85 9.32
CA ALA A 45 0.60 9.94 10.17
C ALA A 45 -0.88 10.29 9.96
N ALA A 46 -1.40 10.14 8.73
CA ALA A 46 -2.81 10.35 8.41
C ALA A 46 -3.71 9.19 8.87
N MET A 47 -3.22 7.95 8.86
CA MET A 47 -3.97 6.75 9.27
C MET A 47 -3.98 6.54 10.80
N LYS A 48 -2.91 6.94 11.48
CA LYS A 48 -2.73 6.73 12.92
C LYS A 48 -3.89 7.24 13.79
N PRO A 49 -4.45 8.46 13.58
CA PRO A 49 -5.61 8.92 14.35
C PRO A 49 -6.89 8.11 14.11
N MET A 50 -6.93 7.29 13.04
CA MET A 50 -8.04 6.39 12.71
C MET A 50 -7.85 4.98 13.28
N GLY A 51 -6.86 4.77 14.16
CA GLY A 51 -6.64 3.50 14.85
C GLY A 51 -5.85 2.47 14.04
N VAL A 52 -5.11 2.89 13.01
CA VAL A 52 -4.24 2.00 12.22
C VAL A 52 -2.83 1.99 12.82
N THR A 53 -2.27 0.79 12.98
CA THR A 53 -0.85 0.59 13.30
C THR A 53 -0.10 0.20 12.05
N THR A 54 0.87 1.02 11.62
CA THR A 54 1.62 0.80 10.38
C THR A 54 3.04 0.30 10.66
N THR A 55 3.46 -0.73 9.93
CA THR A 55 4.86 -1.14 9.82
C THR A 55 5.39 -0.71 8.46
N ILE A 56 6.51 0.01 8.41
CA ILE A 56 7.18 0.40 7.17
C ILE A 56 8.39 -0.49 6.98
N LEU A 57 8.44 -1.20 5.85
CA LEU A 57 9.51 -2.13 5.50
C LEU A 57 10.22 -1.63 4.24
N ARG A 58 11.55 -1.50 4.29
CA ARG A 58 12.36 -1.10 3.12
C ARG A 58 12.84 -2.35 2.41
N LEU A 59 12.31 -2.61 1.20
CA LEU A 59 12.56 -3.85 0.45
C LEU A 59 14.04 -4.02 0.04
N ALA A 60 14.77 -2.91 -0.16
CA ALA A 60 16.20 -2.94 -0.49
C ALA A 60 17.09 -3.53 0.61
N ASP A 61 16.57 -3.72 1.82
CA ASP A 61 17.30 -4.34 2.93
C ASP A 61 17.17 -5.88 2.93
N TYR A 62 16.39 -6.45 2.02
CA TYR A 62 16.07 -7.86 1.96
C TYR A 62 16.54 -8.50 0.66
N ASN A 63 17.00 -9.74 0.75
CA ASN A 63 17.34 -10.54 -0.42
C ASN A 63 16.06 -11.19 -0.99
N ILE A 64 15.32 -10.45 -1.80
CA ILE A 64 14.15 -10.96 -2.51
C ILE A 64 14.63 -11.57 -3.82
N LYS A 65 14.65 -12.90 -3.89
CA LYS A 65 15.04 -13.60 -5.12
C LYS A 65 14.05 -13.36 -6.26
N PRO A 66 14.53 -13.28 -7.52
CA PRO A 66 13.65 -13.31 -8.70
C PRO A 66 12.82 -14.60 -8.72
N GLY A 67 11.56 -14.50 -9.14
CA GLY A 67 10.67 -15.64 -9.25
C GLY A 67 9.21 -15.23 -9.09
N VAL A 68 8.31 -16.20 -9.20
CA VAL A 68 6.85 -16.04 -9.11
C VAL A 68 6.23 -16.97 -8.07
N SER A 69 7.07 -17.72 -7.32
CA SER A 69 6.59 -18.62 -6.28
C SER A 69 6.59 -17.96 -4.89
N SER A 70 5.93 -18.57 -3.93
CA SER A 70 5.90 -18.08 -2.54
C SER A 70 7.26 -18.19 -1.82
N ASP A 71 8.14 -19.10 -2.28
CA ASP A 71 9.49 -19.33 -1.76
C ASP A 71 10.43 -19.80 -2.87
N GLU A 72 11.54 -19.07 -3.09
CA GLU A 72 12.58 -19.39 -4.06
C GLU A 72 13.82 -20.04 -3.41
N GLY A 73 13.62 -20.65 -2.23
CA GLY A 73 14.60 -21.48 -1.54
C GLY A 73 15.59 -20.71 -0.68
N GLU A 74 16.67 -21.41 -0.30
CA GLU A 74 17.64 -20.93 0.68
C GLU A 74 18.12 -19.50 0.44
N GLY A 75 18.03 -18.65 1.48
CA GLY A 75 18.44 -17.24 1.44
C GLY A 75 17.43 -16.30 0.78
N ASP A 76 16.19 -16.74 0.50
CA ASP A 76 15.11 -15.88 0.06
C ASP A 76 14.38 -15.27 1.27
N ASP A 77 14.37 -13.94 1.38
CA ASP A 77 13.66 -13.23 2.46
C ASP A 77 12.16 -13.02 2.16
N TRP A 78 11.72 -13.33 0.94
CA TRP A 78 10.33 -13.10 0.53
C TRP A 78 9.29 -13.84 1.38
N PRO A 79 9.47 -15.09 1.79
CA PRO A 79 8.48 -15.79 2.62
C PRO A 79 8.11 -15.04 3.89
N LYS A 80 9.07 -14.35 4.52
CA LYS A 80 8.84 -13.49 5.68
C LYS A 80 8.03 -12.26 5.33
N ILE A 81 8.37 -11.58 4.22
CA ILE A 81 7.65 -10.39 3.75
C ILE A 81 6.23 -10.77 3.35
N ARG A 82 6.08 -11.88 2.63
CA ARG A 82 4.77 -12.44 2.26
C ARG A 82 3.88 -12.66 3.49
N GLN A 83 4.40 -13.27 4.54
CA GLN A 83 3.63 -13.46 5.76
C GLN A 83 3.20 -12.13 6.39
N MET A 84 4.08 -11.14 6.44
CA MET A 84 3.72 -9.80 6.92
C MET A 84 2.63 -9.12 6.08
N ILE A 85 2.61 -9.36 4.75
CA ILE A 85 1.53 -8.88 3.87
C ILE A 85 0.21 -9.55 4.25
N LEU A 86 0.22 -10.87 4.48
CA LEU A 86 -0.98 -11.62 4.82
C LEU A 86 -1.49 -11.35 6.24
N ASP A 87 -0.65 -10.89 7.15
CA ASP A 87 -1.02 -10.52 8.52
C ASP A 87 -1.59 -9.09 8.61
N ALA A 88 -1.42 -8.28 7.56
CA ALA A 88 -1.91 -6.90 7.53
C ALA A 88 -3.32 -6.80 6.90
N ASP A 89 -4.12 -5.87 7.40
CA ASP A 89 -5.43 -5.51 6.81
C ASP A 89 -5.26 -4.61 5.57
N ILE A 90 -4.15 -3.84 5.54
CA ILE A 90 -3.86 -2.83 4.52
C ILE A 90 -2.43 -3.03 4.02
N LEU A 91 -2.26 -3.08 2.71
CA LEU A 91 -0.97 -3.03 2.04
C LEU A 91 -0.78 -1.65 1.38
N ILE A 92 0.37 -1.01 1.60
CA ILE A 92 0.73 0.23 0.92
C ILE A 92 2.00 0.00 0.13
N MET A 93 1.92 0.10 -1.21
CA MET A 93 3.08 -0.03 -2.08
C MET A 93 3.67 1.35 -2.38
N GLY A 94 4.86 1.61 -1.84
CA GLY A 94 5.60 2.85 -2.06
C GLY A 94 6.73 2.67 -3.07
N THR A 95 6.78 3.49 -4.12
CA THR A 95 7.81 3.41 -5.17
C THR A 95 8.30 4.78 -5.63
N PRO A 96 9.59 4.93 -5.96
CA PRO A 96 10.04 6.03 -6.79
C PRO A 96 9.65 5.79 -8.26
N ILE A 97 9.66 6.87 -9.05
CA ILE A 97 9.57 6.79 -10.51
C ILE A 97 10.99 6.74 -11.08
N TRP A 98 11.23 5.82 -12.00
CA TRP A 98 12.46 5.74 -12.79
C TRP A 98 12.13 5.54 -14.28
N MET A 99 12.46 6.52 -15.12
CA MET A 99 12.14 6.51 -16.55
C MET A 99 10.64 6.25 -16.81
N GLY A 100 9.77 6.90 -16.03
CA GLY A 100 8.32 6.75 -16.10
C GLY A 100 7.77 5.44 -15.54
N GLN A 101 8.62 4.57 -14.96
CA GLN A 101 8.28 3.22 -14.49
C GLN A 101 8.40 3.09 -12.96
N PRO A 102 7.74 2.11 -12.34
CA PRO A 102 8.02 1.74 -10.96
C PRO A 102 9.45 1.18 -10.81
N SER A 103 10.01 1.23 -9.62
CA SER A 103 11.34 0.67 -9.38
C SER A 103 11.39 -0.84 -9.64
N SER A 104 12.55 -1.36 -10.02
CA SER A 104 12.78 -2.80 -10.20
C SER A 104 12.50 -3.61 -8.92
N VAL A 105 12.71 -3.00 -7.75
CA VAL A 105 12.43 -3.62 -6.44
C VAL A 105 10.92 -3.80 -6.25
N SER A 106 10.12 -2.80 -6.60
CA SER A 106 8.66 -2.94 -6.56
C SER A 106 8.13 -3.93 -7.57
N LYS A 107 8.69 -3.94 -8.80
CA LYS A 107 8.32 -4.92 -9.82
C LYS A 107 8.58 -6.35 -9.34
N ARG A 108 9.75 -6.59 -8.75
CA ARG A 108 10.08 -7.89 -8.15
C ARG A 108 9.09 -8.29 -7.07
N ALA A 109 8.69 -7.38 -6.18
CA ALA A 109 7.69 -7.68 -5.16
C ALA A 109 6.33 -8.06 -5.78
N LEU A 110 5.90 -7.37 -6.85
CA LEU A 110 4.68 -7.72 -7.59
C LEU A 110 4.80 -9.11 -8.25
N GLU A 111 5.92 -9.42 -8.89
CA GLU A 111 6.19 -10.74 -9.47
C GLU A 111 6.12 -11.85 -8.40
N ARG A 112 6.63 -11.60 -7.20
CA ARG A 112 6.57 -12.56 -6.10
C ARG A 112 5.16 -12.72 -5.52
N MET A 113 4.28 -11.73 -5.67
CA MET A 113 2.87 -11.83 -5.28
C MET A 113 2.04 -12.67 -6.26
N ASP A 114 2.56 -13.01 -7.45
CA ASP A 114 1.88 -13.88 -8.42
C ASP A 114 1.43 -15.22 -7.80
N ALA A 115 2.20 -15.74 -6.86
CA ALA A 115 1.85 -16.95 -6.12
C ALA A 115 0.46 -16.90 -5.45
N PHE A 116 -0.05 -15.72 -5.11
CA PHE A 116 -1.38 -15.57 -4.47
C PHE A 116 -2.52 -16.06 -5.38
N LEU A 117 -2.32 -16.05 -6.71
CA LEU A 117 -3.32 -16.52 -7.67
C LEU A 117 -3.66 -18.01 -7.51
N SER A 118 -2.72 -18.80 -7.01
CA SER A 118 -2.88 -20.24 -6.82
C SER A 118 -3.10 -20.66 -5.38
N GLU A 119 -3.10 -19.72 -4.45
CA GLU A 119 -3.21 -19.99 -3.02
C GLU A 119 -4.58 -19.57 -2.49
N THR A 120 -5.30 -20.51 -1.87
CA THR A 120 -6.62 -20.29 -1.30
C THR A 120 -6.68 -20.63 0.18
N ASP A 121 -7.60 -19.98 0.89
CA ASP A 121 -7.95 -20.32 2.26
C ASP A 121 -8.93 -21.52 2.33
N GLU A 122 -9.34 -21.90 3.54
CA GLU A 122 -10.27 -23.02 3.77
C GLU A 122 -11.67 -22.79 3.13
N GLN A 123 -12.01 -21.57 2.75
CA GLN A 123 -13.25 -21.22 2.08
C GLN A 123 -13.10 -21.09 0.56
N GLY A 124 -11.95 -21.46 -0.01
CA GLY A 124 -11.66 -21.35 -1.45
C GLY A 124 -11.38 -19.92 -1.94
N ARG A 125 -11.18 -18.95 -1.04
CA ARG A 125 -10.86 -17.57 -1.39
C ARG A 125 -9.36 -17.39 -1.56
N MET A 126 -8.92 -16.54 -2.49
CA MET A 126 -7.49 -16.16 -2.52
C MET A 126 -7.02 -15.70 -1.14
N VAL A 127 -5.82 -16.10 -0.74
CA VAL A 127 -5.24 -15.75 0.57
C VAL A 127 -5.14 -14.26 0.85
N SER A 128 -5.14 -13.43 -0.20
CA SER A 128 -5.11 -11.96 -0.15
C SER A 128 -6.49 -11.30 -0.01
N TYR A 129 -7.59 -12.03 -0.23
CA TYR A 129 -8.94 -11.47 -0.13
C TYR A 129 -9.21 -10.83 1.24
N GLY A 130 -10.06 -9.80 1.22
CA GLY A 130 -10.39 -9.04 2.42
C GLY A 130 -9.36 -8.01 2.82
N ARG A 131 -8.24 -7.90 2.10
CA ARG A 131 -7.22 -6.86 2.29
C ARG A 131 -7.37 -5.74 1.29
N VAL A 132 -7.00 -4.55 1.73
CA VAL A 132 -7.07 -3.33 0.92
C VAL A 132 -5.66 -2.92 0.52
N ALA A 133 -5.48 -2.48 -0.73
CA ALA A 133 -4.18 -1.98 -1.17
C ALA A 133 -4.26 -0.53 -1.65
N ALA A 134 -3.21 0.24 -1.32
CA ALA A 134 -3.02 1.62 -1.74
C ALA A 134 -1.58 1.84 -2.25
N VAL A 135 -1.35 2.94 -2.97
CA VAL A 135 -0.08 3.20 -3.64
C VAL A 135 0.46 4.59 -3.26
N ALA A 136 1.77 4.67 -3.07
CA ALA A 136 2.50 5.91 -2.86
C ALA A 136 3.58 6.06 -3.94
N VAL A 137 3.52 7.14 -4.73
CA VAL A 137 4.44 7.35 -5.85
C VAL A 137 5.17 8.67 -5.70
N VAL A 138 6.48 8.67 -5.81
CA VAL A 138 7.28 9.89 -5.75
C VAL A 138 8.31 9.93 -6.87
N GLY A 139 8.48 11.10 -7.47
CA GLY A 139 9.49 11.32 -8.49
C GLY A 139 9.68 12.79 -8.78
N ASN A 140 10.75 13.13 -9.49
CA ASN A 140 10.96 14.45 -10.09
C ASN A 140 10.89 14.36 -11.63
N GLU A 141 10.16 13.38 -12.11
CA GLU A 141 9.85 13.12 -13.51
C GLU A 141 8.40 12.67 -13.67
N ASP A 142 7.86 12.70 -14.87
CA ASP A 142 6.49 12.25 -15.16
C ASP A 142 6.34 10.73 -15.05
N GLY A 143 5.08 10.25 -14.92
CA GLY A 143 4.77 8.83 -14.91
C GLY A 143 3.93 8.35 -13.71
N ALA A 144 3.53 9.22 -12.78
CA ALA A 144 2.80 8.80 -11.58
C ALA A 144 1.50 8.04 -11.88
N HIS A 145 0.72 8.44 -12.89
CA HIS A 145 -0.50 7.76 -13.27
C HIS A 145 -0.23 6.41 -13.95
N HIS A 146 0.82 6.34 -14.79
CA HIS A 146 1.25 5.07 -15.38
C HIS A 146 1.69 4.09 -14.30
N VAL A 147 2.57 4.52 -13.41
CA VAL A 147 3.05 3.71 -12.28
C VAL A 147 1.90 3.22 -11.41
N SER A 148 0.96 4.10 -11.02
CA SER A 148 -0.17 3.69 -10.20
C SER A 148 -1.11 2.73 -10.91
N ALA A 149 -1.30 2.86 -12.22
CA ALA A 149 -2.12 1.94 -13.02
C ALA A 149 -1.52 0.52 -13.05
N GLU A 150 -0.19 0.38 -13.18
CA GLU A 150 0.46 -0.93 -13.10
C GLU A 150 0.23 -1.60 -11.74
N PHE A 151 0.35 -0.84 -10.64
CA PHE A 151 0.09 -1.36 -9.31
C PHE A 151 -1.37 -1.74 -9.12
N TYR A 152 -2.31 -0.91 -9.59
CA TYR A 152 -3.74 -1.21 -9.43
C TYR A 152 -4.12 -2.50 -10.13
N GLN A 153 -3.64 -2.69 -11.37
CA GLN A 153 -3.90 -3.91 -12.12
C GLN A 153 -3.30 -5.12 -11.39
N ALA A 154 -2.02 -5.09 -11.08
CA ALA A 154 -1.32 -6.22 -10.46
C ALA A 154 -1.92 -6.57 -9.08
N LEU A 155 -2.17 -5.58 -8.22
CA LEU A 155 -2.71 -5.81 -6.88
C LEU A 155 -4.18 -6.30 -6.93
N SER A 156 -4.97 -5.79 -7.87
CA SER A 156 -6.34 -6.28 -8.10
C SER A 156 -6.35 -7.73 -8.55
N ASP A 157 -5.48 -8.09 -9.50
CA ASP A 157 -5.38 -9.46 -10.04
C ASP A 157 -5.01 -10.47 -8.94
N VAL A 158 -4.09 -10.09 -8.06
CA VAL A 158 -3.69 -10.96 -6.93
C VAL A 158 -4.60 -10.81 -5.69
N GLY A 159 -5.81 -10.26 -5.85
CA GLY A 159 -6.90 -10.36 -4.88
C GLY A 159 -7.05 -9.22 -3.88
N PHE A 160 -6.24 -8.15 -3.96
CA PHE A 160 -6.44 -6.96 -3.10
C PHE A 160 -7.58 -6.09 -3.62
N THR A 161 -8.33 -5.49 -2.70
CA THR A 161 -9.35 -4.50 -3.03
C THR A 161 -8.74 -3.10 -3.07
N ILE A 162 -8.98 -2.36 -4.16
CA ILE A 162 -8.45 -1.02 -4.35
C ILE A 162 -9.53 0.02 -4.00
N PRO A 163 -9.33 0.88 -2.99
CA PRO A 163 -10.30 1.92 -2.64
C PRO A 163 -10.34 3.05 -3.68
N ALA A 164 -11.38 3.85 -3.64
CA ALA A 164 -11.42 5.08 -4.42
C ALA A 164 -10.27 6.03 -4.00
N ASN A 165 -9.60 6.65 -4.99
CA ASN A 165 -8.46 7.54 -4.78
C ASN A 165 -7.30 6.87 -4.00
N ALA A 166 -6.97 5.64 -4.36
CA ALA A 166 -5.99 4.80 -3.68
C ALA A 166 -4.52 5.18 -3.94
N VAL A 167 -4.23 6.32 -4.57
CA VAL A 167 -2.86 6.78 -4.79
C VAL A 167 -2.62 8.16 -4.18
N ALA A 168 -1.53 8.28 -3.42
CA ALA A 168 -0.90 9.57 -3.12
C ALA A 168 0.40 9.66 -3.91
N TYR A 169 0.57 10.75 -4.66
CA TYR A 169 1.79 10.96 -5.44
C TYR A 169 2.28 12.39 -5.39
N TRP A 170 3.57 12.52 -5.63
CA TRP A 170 4.21 13.79 -5.93
C TRP A 170 5.19 13.61 -7.08
N VAL A 171 5.06 14.46 -8.07
CA VAL A 171 6.04 14.65 -9.14
C VAL A 171 6.56 16.06 -9.05
N GLY A 172 7.86 16.23 -8.98
CA GLY A 172 8.50 17.55 -9.02
C GLY A 172 8.32 18.21 -10.38
N ALA A 173 8.86 19.40 -10.55
CA ALA A 173 8.95 19.99 -11.86
C ALA A 173 9.93 19.17 -12.72
N ALA A 174 9.53 18.87 -13.95
CA ALA A 174 10.35 18.11 -14.87
C ALA A 174 11.75 18.72 -15.06
N MET A 175 12.78 17.91 -15.12
CA MET A 175 14.18 18.31 -15.28
C MET A 175 14.80 19.08 -14.10
N GLN A 176 14.14 19.11 -12.94
CA GLN A 176 14.71 19.67 -11.72
C GLN A 176 15.28 18.58 -10.80
N SER A 177 16.24 18.98 -9.95
CA SER A 177 16.94 18.06 -9.04
C SER A 177 16.32 17.97 -7.65
N THR A 178 15.25 18.72 -7.36
CA THR A 178 14.61 18.70 -6.04
C THR A 178 13.91 17.37 -5.80
N ASN A 179 14.24 16.70 -4.71
CA ASN A 179 13.55 15.48 -4.29
C ASN A 179 12.42 15.80 -3.31
N PHE A 180 11.44 14.92 -3.21
CA PHE A 180 10.37 15.06 -2.24
C PHE A 180 10.89 15.07 -0.79
N ALA A 181 11.97 14.31 -0.52
CA ALA A 181 12.63 14.30 0.78
C ALA A 181 13.18 15.66 1.19
N ASP A 182 13.58 16.51 0.22
CA ASP A 182 14.27 17.78 0.44
C ASP A 182 13.31 18.97 0.53
N LEU A 183 12.01 18.76 0.33
CA LEU A 183 11.02 19.85 0.39
C LEU A 183 10.93 20.42 1.82
N GLU A 184 11.11 21.72 1.98
CA GLU A 184 10.90 22.40 3.27
C GLU A 184 9.44 22.30 3.72
N ARG A 185 8.52 22.41 2.77
CA ARG A 185 7.07 22.30 3.01
C ARG A 185 6.41 21.35 2.04
N ILE A 186 5.59 20.44 2.58
CA ILE A 186 4.77 19.56 1.75
C ILE A 186 3.66 20.37 1.08
N PRO A 187 3.48 20.26 -0.25
CA PRO A 187 2.39 20.93 -0.95
C PRO A 187 1.02 20.53 -0.39
N GLU A 188 0.12 21.50 -0.24
CA GLU A 188 -1.24 21.26 0.28
C GLU A 188 -2.00 20.20 -0.55
N LYS A 189 -1.79 20.17 -1.86
CA LYS A 189 -2.39 19.15 -2.73
C LYS A 189 -1.97 17.74 -2.34
N VAL A 190 -0.71 17.54 -1.95
CA VAL A 190 -0.22 16.23 -1.49
C VAL A 190 -0.86 15.85 -0.16
N THR A 191 -0.87 16.77 0.82
CA THR A 191 -1.45 16.49 2.14
C THR A 191 -2.95 16.21 2.06
N SER A 192 -3.68 16.91 1.20
CA SER A 192 -5.11 16.67 0.98
C SER A 192 -5.38 15.32 0.30
N THR A 193 -4.54 14.93 -0.66
CA THR A 193 -4.63 13.62 -1.33
C THR A 193 -4.29 12.48 -0.37
N VAL A 194 -3.25 12.63 0.44
CA VAL A 194 -2.88 11.67 1.50
C VAL A 194 -4.04 11.49 2.49
N ALA A 195 -4.65 12.57 2.94
CA ALA A 195 -5.79 12.50 3.85
C ALA A 195 -7.02 11.80 3.23
N MET A 196 -7.26 11.98 1.94
CA MET A 196 -8.34 11.30 1.20
C MET A 196 -8.04 9.81 1.06
N LEU A 197 -6.84 9.45 0.61
CA LEU A 197 -6.37 8.07 0.52
C LEU A 197 -6.55 7.37 1.86
N ALA A 198 -6.05 7.95 2.95
CA ALA A 198 -6.12 7.37 4.28
C ALA A 198 -7.56 7.08 4.70
N ARG A 199 -8.47 8.05 4.57
CA ARG A 199 -9.90 7.87 4.92
C ARG A 199 -10.55 6.74 4.11
N ASN A 200 -10.35 6.73 2.80
CA ASN A 200 -10.99 5.76 1.91
C ASN A 200 -10.44 4.35 2.16
N THR A 201 -9.13 4.24 2.37
CA THR A 201 -8.46 2.96 2.65
C THR A 201 -8.91 2.37 3.98
N VAL A 202 -8.92 3.17 5.05
CA VAL A 202 -9.36 2.73 6.38
C VAL A 202 -10.83 2.36 6.38
N HIS A 203 -11.69 3.16 5.71
CA HIS A 203 -13.11 2.85 5.58
C HIS A 203 -13.33 1.48 4.91
N LEU A 204 -12.69 1.25 3.77
CA LEU A 204 -12.85 0.00 3.03
C LEU A 204 -12.27 -1.20 3.79
N ALA A 205 -11.10 -1.05 4.43
CA ALA A 205 -10.51 -2.10 5.26
C ALA A 205 -11.43 -2.47 6.45
N THR A 206 -12.06 -1.49 7.09
CA THR A 206 -13.04 -1.74 8.16
C THR A 206 -14.23 -2.54 7.65
N LEU A 207 -14.77 -2.18 6.48
CA LEU A 207 -15.89 -2.90 5.87
C LEU A 207 -15.52 -4.35 5.53
N LEU A 208 -14.38 -4.56 4.90
CA LEU A 208 -13.92 -5.90 4.50
C LEU A 208 -13.53 -6.76 5.69
N LYS A 209 -12.97 -6.18 6.74
CA LYS A 209 -12.69 -6.91 8.00
C LYS A 209 -13.96 -7.40 8.67
N ALA A 210 -15.05 -6.66 8.57
CA ALA A 210 -16.36 -7.03 9.11
C ALA A 210 -17.13 -7.99 8.19
N ASN A 211 -16.96 -7.86 6.87
CA ASN A 211 -17.71 -8.60 5.85
C ASN A 211 -16.75 -9.02 4.73
N GLN A 212 -16.20 -10.22 4.87
CA GLN A 212 -15.28 -10.80 3.90
C GLN A 212 -15.99 -11.15 2.58
N TYR A 213 -15.22 -11.27 1.51
CA TYR A 213 -15.71 -11.83 0.24
C TYR A 213 -16.30 -13.22 0.46
N PRO A 214 -17.34 -13.60 -0.30
CA PRO A 214 -17.87 -14.95 -0.25
C PRO A 214 -16.78 -15.95 -0.69
N GLY A 215 -16.80 -17.14 -0.11
CA GLY A 215 -16.01 -18.27 -0.59
C GLY A 215 -16.65 -18.93 -1.80
N GLU A 216 -15.96 -19.89 -2.36
CA GLU A 216 -16.56 -20.83 -3.31
C GLU A 216 -17.53 -21.75 -2.54
N ALA A 217 -18.77 -21.82 -3.02
CA ALA A 217 -19.81 -22.65 -2.42
C ALA A 217 -19.63 -24.13 -2.75
#